data_7fd14837b589e7b6ab45e832ff69678c
#
_entry.id   7fd14837b589e7b6ab45e832ff69678c
#
_cell.length_a   1.000
_cell.length_b   1.000
_cell.length_c   1.000
_cell.angle_alpha   90.00
_cell.angle_beta   90.00
_cell.angle_gamma   90.00
#
_symmetry.space_group_name_H-M   'P 1'
#
loop_
_entity.id
_entity.type
_entity.pdbx_description
1 polymer ?
#
loop_
_entity_poly.entity_id
_entity_poly.type
_entity_poly.pdbx_seq_one_letter_code
_entity_poly.pdbx_strand_id
1 'polypeptide(L)'
;PGDVRNARNCVVEATLKTYREAMLNLLPTPSKSHYTFNLRDFSRVISGVLLCEPKDVVDRSTLARLWTHEALRVFADRLTDEADRNWFVAHARRMVNEVFELDFEDEFGHLRAEACHNSAVGYGELRRLFFGNYMAHPDEEFRPYAEVRDIPALQFTIEQYLVDFNAVSRKPMDLVMFMFAIEHVSRISRVLKMPGGNALLVGVGGSGRQSVSILATEVAGYKLNRIEISKNYSMVDWREDMKALLRDAGTGEKPVVFLFSDTQIKIPSFVEDINNLLNFFERGTKTPCIASNRPICITTCNHTGCPYNSIISY
;
A
#
# COMPACT_ATOMS: atom_id res chain seq x y z
N PRO A 1 -24.69 -17.77 1.91
CA PRO A 1 -24.67 -17.09 0.59
C PRO A 1 -25.55 -15.84 0.52
N GLY A 2 -26.68 -15.79 1.28
CA GLY A 2 -27.57 -14.61 1.31
C GLY A 2 -26.99 -13.43 2.08
N ASP A 3 -26.34 -13.70 3.18
CA ASP A 3 -25.74 -12.71 4.08
C ASP A 3 -24.61 -11.91 3.44
N VAL A 4 -23.73 -12.58 2.68
CA VAL A 4 -22.61 -11.93 1.98
C VAL A 4 -23.09 -11.04 0.83
N ARG A 5 -24.22 -11.37 0.17
CA ARG A 5 -24.79 -10.51 -0.88
C ARG A 5 -25.34 -9.19 -0.31
N ASN A 6 -25.96 -9.23 0.88
CA ASN A 6 -26.38 -8.02 1.56
C ASN A 6 -25.19 -7.21 2.09
N ALA A 7 -24.16 -7.88 2.57
CA ALA A 7 -22.94 -7.25 3.06
C ALA A 7 -22.16 -6.46 1.97
N ARG A 8 -22.32 -6.80 0.67
CA ARG A 8 -21.75 -6.01 -0.44
C ARG A 8 -22.26 -4.57 -0.44
N ASN A 9 -23.52 -4.35 -0.17
CA ASN A 9 -24.11 -3.02 -0.11
C ASN A 9 -23.54 -2.23 1.08
N CYS A 10 -23.24 -2.91 2.20
CA CYS A 10 -22.62 -2.29 3.37
C CYS A 10 -21.24 -1.72 3.04
N VAL A 11 -20.40 -2.44 2.26
CA VAL A 11 -19.07 -1.94 1.84
C VAL A 11 -19.19 -0.64 1.04
N VAL A 12 -20.12 -0.60 0.07
CA VAL A 12 -20.32 0.60 -0.76
C VAL A 12 -20.86 1.76 0.08
N GLU A 13 -21.85 1.50 0.93
CA GLU A 13 -22.46 2.50 1.79
C GLU A 13 -21.47 3.07 2.80
N ALA A 14 -20.74 2.20 3.52
CA ALA A 14 -19.73 2.61 4.49
C ALA A 14 -18.62 3.43 3.82
N THR A 15 -18.16 3.01 2.62
CA THR A 15 -17.13 3.74 1.86
C THR A 15 -17.65 5.11 1.39
N LEU A 16 -18.89 5.20 0.94
CA LEU A 16 -19.49 6.46 0.51
C LEU A 16 -19.66 7.44 1.68
N LYS A 17 -20.13 6.95 2.83
CA LYS A 17 -20.24 7.76 4.05
C LYS A 17 -18.85 8.25 4.49
N THR A 18 -17.84 7.36 4.50
CA THR A 18 -16.47 7.71 4.86
C THR A 18 -15.88 8.76 3.92
N TYR A 19 -16.08 8.62 2.62
CA TYR A 19 -15.63 9.59 1.63
C TYR A 19 -16.27 10.97 1.84
N ARG A 20 -17.58 11.04 2.04
CA ARG A 20 -18.31 12.29 2.29
C ARG A 20 -17.84 12.98 3.57
N GLU A 21 -17.72 12.23 4.65
CA GLU A 21 -17.27 12.76 5.93
C GLU A 21 -15.80 13.21 5.88
N ALA A 22 -14.93 12.48 5.17
CA ALA A 22 -13.54 12.88 4.97
C ALA A 22 -13.43 14.23 4.22
N MET A 23 -14.23 14.44 3.19
CA MET A 23 -14.28 15.73 2.46
C MET A 23 -14.76 16.90 3.31
N LEU A 24 -15.62 16.65 4.30
CA LEU A 24 -16.16 17.70 5.17
C LEU A 24 -15.23 18.03 6.32
N ASN A 25 -14.55 17.02 6.89
CA ASN A 25 -13.80 17.16 8.14
C ASN A 25 -12.28 17.27 7.92
N LEU A 26 -11.74 16.63 6.88
CA LEU A 26 -10.31 16.59 6.59
C LEU A 26 -9.97 17.53 5.43
N LEU A 27 -9.99 18.82 5.72
CA LEU A 27 -9.77 19.86 4.70
C LEU A 27 -8.28 20.08 4.43
N PRO A 28 -7.89 20.37 3.18
CA PRO A 28 -6.52 20.71 2.85
C PRO A 28 -6.15 22.07 3.47
N THR A 29 -5.02 22.11 4.16
CA THR A 29 -4.40 23.32 4.70
C THR A 29 -2.96 23.43 4.17
N PRO A 30 -2.27 24.57 4.30
CA PRO A 30 -0.88 24.69 3.85
C PRO A 30 0.06 23.64 4.44
N SER A 31 -0.18 23.22 5.69
CA SER A 31 0.58 22.13 6.34
C SER A 31 0.11 20.73 5.97
N LYS A 32 -1.12 20.59 5.47
CA LYS A 32 -1.77 19.33 5.09
C LYS A 32 -2.26 19.39 3.63
N SER A 33 -1.45 19.90 2.72
CA SER A 33 -1.82 20.13 1.31
C SER A 33 -2.21 18.84 0.55
N HIS A 34 -1.77 17.68 1.05
CA HIS A 34 -2.08 16.36 0.50
C HIS A 34 -3.43 15.78 0.95
N TYR A 35 -4.22 16.51 1.77
CA TYR A 35 -5.57 16.10 2.17
C TYR A 35 -6.60 16.37 1.06
N THR A 36 -6.31 15.87 -0.12
CA THR A 36 -7.20 15.98 -1.29
C THR A 36 -7.91 14.65 -1.52
N PHE A 37 -9.06 14.48 -0.88
CA PHE A 37 -9.89 13.28 -1.04
C PHE A 37 -10.80 13.43 -2.26
N ASN A 38 -10.88 12.38 -3.07
CA ASN A 38 -11.66 12.38 -4.32
C ASN A 38 -12.28 11.00 -4.61
N LEU A 39 -13.04 10.88 -5.70
CA LEU A 39 -13.70 9.65 -6.10
C LEU A 39 -12.72 8.49 -6.42
N ARG A 40 -11.45 8.79 -6.72
CA ARG A 40 -10.44 7.74 -6.89
C ARG A 40 -10.17 7.03 -5.56
N ASP A 41 -10.19 7.76 -4.45
CA ASP A 41 -9.99 7.17 -3.11
C ASP A 41 -11.15 6.21 -2.77
N PHE A 42 -12.39 6.60 -3.08
CA PHE A 42 -13.53 5.70 -3.01
C PHE A 42 -13.30 4.42 -3.83
N SER A 43 -12.92 4.57 -5.09
CA SER A 43 -12.65 3.44 -5.99
C SER A 43 -11.52 2.55 -5.48
N ARG A 44 -10.48 3.13 -4.86
CA ARG A 44 -9.35 2.37 -4.28
C ARG A 44 -9.74 1.49 -3.11
N VAL A 45 -10.63 1.95 -2.23
CA VAL A 45 -11.15 1.10 -1.14
C VAL A 45 -11.87 -0.10 -1.74
N ILE A 46 -12.77 0.13 -2.70
CA ILE A 46 -13.51 -0.97 -3.36
C ILE A 46 -12.55 -1.92 -4.08
N SER A 47 -11.57 -1.39 -4.83
CA SER A 47 -10.57 -2.23 -5.51
C SER A 47 -9.71 -3.02 -4.52
N GLY A 48 -9.39 -2.46 -3.35
CA GLY A 48 -8.68 -3.16 -2.29
C GLY A 48 -9.49 -4.31 -1.71
N VAL A 49 -10.77 -4.10 -1.43
CA VAL A 49 -11.68 -5.19 -0.99
C VAL A 49 -11.77 -6.30 -2.04
N LEU A 50 -11.74 -5.95 -3.33
CA LEU A 50 -11.78 -6.92 -4.44
C LEU A 50 -10.46 -7.70 -4.63
N LEU A 51 -9.39 -7.39 -3.93
CA LEU A 51 -8.16 -8.22 -3.90
C LEU A 51 -8.40 -9.55 -3.19
N CYS A 52 -9.34 -9.58 -2.24
CA CYS A 52 -9.74 -10.79 -1.56
C CYS A 52 -10.74 -11.59 -2.42
N GLU A 53 -10.51 -12.89 -2.56
CA GLU A 53 -11.43 -13.73 -3.31
C GLU A 53 -12.71 -13.99 -2.51
N PRO A 54 -13.88 -14.13 -3.18
CA PRO A 54 -15.15 -14.36 -2.49
C PRO A 54 -15.17 -15.61 -1.60
N LYS A 55 -14.34 -16.61 -1.89
CA LYS A 55 -14.22 -17.84 -1.08
C LYS A 55 -13.52 -17.60 0.26
N ASP A 56 -12.66 -16.58 0.34
CA ASP A 56 -11.87 -16.24 1.52
C ASP A 56 -12.65 -15.29 2.46
N VAL A 57 -13.76 -14.69 1.97
CA VAL A 57 -14.68 -13.88 2.76
C VAL A 57 -15.85 -14.77 3.22
N VAL A 58 -15.66 -15.42 4.35
CA VAL A 58 -16.61 -16.42 4.86
C VAL A 58 -17.85 -15.77 5.48
N ASP A 59 -17.67 -14.67 6.18
CA ASP A 59 -18.69 -14.01 6.99
C ASP A 59 -18.66 -12.47 6.89
N ARG A 60 -19.66 -11.84 7.49
CA ARG A 60 -19.79 -10.37 7.56
C ARG A 60 -18.68 -9.73 8.40
N SER A 61 -18.22 -10.43 9.42
CA SER A 61 -17.11 -10.06 10.29
C SER A 61 -15.81 -9.88 9.51
N THR A 62 -15.44 -10.89 8.73
CA THR A 62 -14.24 -10.83 7.87
C THR A 62 -14.33 -9.69 6.86
N LEU A 63 -15.53 -9.46 6.29
CA LEU A 63 -15.74 -8.35 5.36
C LEU A 63 -15.61 -6.98 6.03
N ALA A 64 -16.12 -6.82 7.26
CA ALA A 64 -15.98 -5.59 8.03
C ALA A 64 -14.53 -5.30 8.39
N ARG A 65 -13.75 -6.32 8.78
CA ARG A 65 -12.31 -6.19 9.05
C ARG A 65 -11.53 -5.85 7.78
N LEU A 66 -11.83 -6.52 6.66
CA LEU A 66 -11.22 -6.23 5.35
C LEU A 66 -11.53 -4.80 4.91
N TRP A 67 -12.79 -4.37 4.99
CA TRP A 67 -13.18 -3.00 4.69
C TRP A 67 -12.45 -1.97 5.55
N THR A 68 -12.37 -2.23 6.85
CA THR A 68 -11.66 -1.33 7.80
C THR A 68 -10.18 -1.25 7.44
N HIS A 69 -9.53 -2.39 7.12
CA HIS A 69 -8.14 -2.40 6.66
C HIS A 69 -7.95 -1.55 5.40
N GLU A 70 -8.79 -1.74 4.39
CA GLU A 70 -8.68 -1.00 3.13
C GLU A 70 -8.98 0.50 3.30
N ALA A 71 -9.95 0.84 4.15
CA ALA A 71 -10.24 2.22 4.49
C ALA A 71 -9.07 2.90 5.25
N LEU A 72 -8.41 2.18 6.18
CA LEU A 72 -7.18 2.64 6.82
C LEU A 72 -6.08 2.95 5.80
N ARG A 73 -5.85 2.05 4.84
CA ARG A 73 -4.80 2.20 3.81
C ARG A 73 -5.05 3.41 2.92
N VAL A 74 -6.32 3.68 2.58
CA VAL A 74 -6.65 4.78 1.65
C VAL A 74 -6.81 6.13 2.36
N PHE A 75 -7.48 6.15 3.51
CA PHE A 75 -7.79 7.41 4.20
C PHE A 75 -6.81 7.71 5.34
N ALA A 76 -6.54 6.75 6.23
CA ALA A 76 -5.78 7.02 7.44
C ALA A 76 -4.26 7.08 7.25
N ASP A 77 -3.70 6.33 6.32
CA ASP A 77 -2.24 6.29 6.08
C ASP A 77 -1.65 7.65 5.66
N ARG A 78 -2.47 8.54 5.11
CA ARG A 78 -2.06 9.90 4.74
C ARG A 78 -2.27 10.93 5.85
N LEU A 79 -2.93 10.58 6.96
CA LEU A 79 -3.20 11.50 8.06
C LEU A 79 -1.93 11.73 8.87
N THR A 80 -1.60 13.01 9.06
CA THR A 80 -0.39 13.42 9.78
C THR A 80 -0.62 13.63 11.26
N ASP A 81 -1.80 14.12 11.64
CA ASP A 81 -2.12 14.50 13.00
C ASP A 81 -2.82 13.36 13.76
N GLU A 82 -2.56 13.29 15.06
CA GLU A 82 -3.20 12.32 15.94
C GLU A 82 -4.71 12.58 16.08
N ALA A 83 -5.12 13.84 16.11
CA ALA A 83 -6.53 14.22 16.15
C ALA A 83 -7.30 13.69 14.92
N ASP A 84 -6.72 13.81 13.72
CA ASP A 84 -7.32 13.32 12.48
C ASP A 84 -7.39 11.78 12.45
N ARG A 85 -6.36 11.10 12.96
CA ARG A 85 -6.36 9.64 13.11
C ARG A 85 -7.42 9.15 14.07
N ASN A 86 -7.55 9.82 15.22
CA ASN A 86 -8.59 9.50 16.22
C ASN A 86 -9.99 9.77 15.67
N TRP A 87 -10.17 10.85 14.91
CA TRP A 87 -11.41 11.10 14.18
C TRP A 87 -11.74 9.94 13.22
N PHE A 88 -10.76 9.47 12.45
CA PHE A 88 -10.96 8.36 11.54
C PHE A 88 -11.36 7.06 12.27
N VAL A 89 -10.71 6.74 13.40
CA VAL A 89 -11.06 5.55 14.19
C VAL A 89 -12.49 5.65 14.74
N ALA A 90 -12.88 6.81 15.27
CA ALA A 90 -14.25 7.05 15.74
C ALA A 90 -15.28 6.90 14.59
N HIS A 91 -14.93 7.39 13.40
CA HIS A 91 -15.77 7.22 12.20
C HIS A 91 -15.85 5.75 11.76
N ALA A 92 -14.72 5.03 11.69
CA ALA A 92 -14.69 3.61 11.33
C ALA A 92 -15.52 2.77 12.31
N ARG A 93 -15.41 3.04 13.63
CA ARG A 93 -16.24 2.40 14.67
C ARG A 93 -17.74 2.61 14.38
N ARG A 94 -18.13 3.85 14.09
CA ARG A 94 -19.53 4.16 13.75
C ARG A 94 -19.99 3.38 12.50
N MET A 95 -19.14 3.28 11.47
CA MET A 95 -19.51 2.55 10.25
C MET A 95 -19.66 1.04 10.50
N VAL A 96 -18.77 0.45 11.30
CA VAL A 96 -18.87 -0.97 11.66
C VAL A 96 -20.14 -1.24 12.47
N ASN A 97 -20.46 -0.39 13.44
CA ASN A 97 -21.63 -0.57 14.29
C ASN A 97 -22.94 -0.31 13.52
N GLU A 98 -23.04 0.77 12.72
CA GLU A 98 -24.29 1.18 12.08
C GLU A 98 -24.55 0.50 10.73
N VAL A 99 -23.52 0.26 9.92
CA VAL A 99 -23.66 -0.23 8.55
C VAL A 99 -23.42 -1.73 8.48
N PHE A 100 -22.39 -2.22 9.17
CA PHE A 100 -22.14 -3.67 9.24
C PHE A 100 -22.93 -4.33 10.38
N GLU A 101 -23.58 -3.59 11.27
CA GLU A 101 -24.37 -4.10 12.42
C GLU A 101 -23.56 -5.07 13.30
N LEU A 102 -22.28 -4.74 13.52
CA LEU A 102 -21.34 -5.51 14.32
C LEU A 102 -20.76 -4.64 15.44
N ASP A 103 -20.45 -5.24 16.58
CA ASP A 103 -19.75 -4.50 17.64
C ASP A 103 -18.28 -4.34 17.30
N PHE A 104 -17.81 -3.09 17.21
CA PHE A 104 -16.44 -2.77 16.83
C PHE A 104 -15.41 -3.31 17.84
N GLU A 105 -15.74 -3.27 19.14
CA GLU A 105 -14.80 -3.71 20.17
C GLU A 105 -14.66 -5.25 20.18
N ASP A 106 -15.71 -5.98 19.87
CA ASP A 106 -15.69 -7.43 19.74
C ASP A 106 -14.90 -7.86 18.49
N GLU A 107 -15.14 -7.18 17.35
CA GLU A 107 -14.48 -7.52 16.07
C GLU A 107 -12.98 -7.25 16.05
N PHE A 108 -12.53 -6.19 16.72
CA PHE A 108 -11.12 -5.77 16.71
C PHE A 108 -10.41 -6.00 18.07
N GLY A 109 -11.09 -6.57 19.05
CA GLY A 109 -10.52 -6.84 20.37
C GLY A 109 -9.28 -7.71 20.37
N HIS A 110 -9.17 -8.63 19.40
CA HIS A 110 -8.00 -9.50 19.20
C HIS A 110 -6.72 -8.74 18.83
N LEU A 111 -6.82 -7.49 18.36
CA LEU A 111 -5.66 -6.65 18.02
C LEU A 111 -5.01 -5.98 19.25
N ARG A 112 -5.68 -6.01 20.41
CA ARG A 112 -5.15 -5.44 21.64
C ARG A 112 -3.88 -6.19 22.07
N ALA A 113 -2.93 -5.45 22.62
CA ALA A 113 -1.80 -6.07 23.30
C ALA A 113 -2.27 -6.73 24.60
N GLU A 114 -1.65 -7.83 25.01
CA GLU A 114 -2.00 -8.58 26.21
C GLU A 114 -2.05 -7.71 27.49
N ALA A 115 -1.24 -6.67 27.54
CA ALA A 115 -1.22 -5.72 28.67
C ALA A 115 -2.40 -4.72 28.70
N CYS A 116 -3.22 -4.63 27.65
CA CYS A 116 -4.22 -3.58 27.45
C CYS A 116 -5.64 -4.11 27.17
N HIS A 117 -6.01 -5.25 27.76
CA HIS A 117 -7.30 -5.91 27.49
C HIS A 117 -8.56 -5.04 27.69
N ASN A 118 -8.51 -4.04 28.56
CA ASN A 118 -9.66 -3.20 28.90
C ASN A 118 -9.66 -1.82 28.21
N SER A 119 -8.68 -1.51 27.35
CA SER A 119 -8.69 -0.25 26.62
C SER A 119 -9.56 -0.35 25.37
N ALA A 120 -10.18 0.76 24.96
CA ALA A 120 -10.87 0.84 23.69
C ALA A 120 -9.87 0.65 22.54
N VAL A 121 -10.29 -0.02 21.45
CA VAL A 121 -9.46 -0.22 20.26
C VAL A 121 -9.23 1.14 19.58
N GLY A 122 -7.98 1.60 19.57
CA GLY A 122 -7.56 2.86 18.98
C GLY A 122 -6.80 2.66 17.64
N TYR A 123 -6.20 3.75 17.16
CA TYR A 123 -5.39 3.70 15.95
C TYR A 123 -4.17 2.79 16.10
N GLY A 124 -3.57 2.74 17.28
CA GLY A 124 -2.41 1.89 17.59
C GLY A 124 -2.70 0.40 17.39
N GLU A 125 -3.85 -0.07 17.85
CA GLU A 125 -4.31 -1.44 17.71
C GLU A 125 -4.66 -1.76 16.25
N LEU A 126 -5.37 -0.86 15.56
CA LEU A 126 -5.74 -1.04 14.15
C LEU A 126 -4.53 -1.10 13.20
N ARG A 127 -3.36 -0.58 13.59
CA ARG A 127 -2.11 -0.77 12.84
C ARG A 127 -1.67 -2.23 12.76
N ARG A 128 -2.13 -3.08 13.68
CA ARG A 128 -1.86 -4.52 13.73
C ARG A 128 -2.82 -5.33 12.87
N LEU A 129 -3.76 -4.69 12.21
CA LEU A 129 -4.66 -5.35 11.25
C LEU A 129 -3.94 -5.51 9.90
N PHE A 130 -3.59 -6.73 9.57
CA PHE A 130 -2.88 -7.07 8.35
C PHE A 130 -3.73 -7.92 7.41
N PHE A 131 -3.77 -7.49 6.16
CA PHE A 131 -4.25 -8.29 5.03
C PHE A 131 -3.20 -8.30 3.95
N GLY A 132 -2.93 -9.45 3.38
CA GLY A 132 -1.92 -9.58 2.33
C GLY A 132 -1.81 -11.01 1.81
N ASN A 133 -0.98 -11.18 0.78
CA ASN A 133 -0.72 -12.46 0.15
C ASN A 133 0.72 -12.95 0.38
N TYR A 134 1.42 -12.38 1.36
CA TYR A 134 2.84 -12.63 1.64
C TYR A 134 3.09 -13.83 2.53
N MET A 135 2.04 -14.49 3.08
CA MET A 135 2.20 -15.71 3.85
C MET A 135 2.50 -16.94 2.99
N ALA A 136 2.18 -16.89 1.68
CA ALA A 136 2.53 -17.91 0.70
C ALA A 136 3.77 -17.48 -0.10
N HIS A 137 4.64 -18.46 -0.45
CA HIS A 137 5.88 -18.20 -1.20
C HIS A 137 5.60 -17.58 -2.59
N PRO A 138 6.50 -16.71 -3.14
CA PRO A 138 6.31 -16.08 -4.45
C PRO A 138 6.11 -17.05 -5.62
N ASP A 139 6.68 -18.23 -5.54
CA ASP A 139 6.59 -19.26 -6.57
C ASP A 139 5.33 -20.15 -6.45
N GLU A 140 4.52 -19.97 -5.40
CA GLU A 140 3.25 -20.65 -5.27
C GLU A 140 2.24 -20.10 -6.29
N GLU A 141 1.54 -21.02 -7.00
CA GLU A 141 0.53 -20.66 -8.00
C GLU A 141 -0.63 -19.87 -7.41
N PHE A 142 -1.00 -20.19 -6.18
CA PHE A 142 -2.10 -19.56 -5.48
C PHE A 142 -1.65 -18.84 -4.19
N ARG A 143 -1.79 -17.53 -4.18
CA ARG A 143 -1.43 -16.65 -3.06
C ARG A 143 -2.65 -15.82 -2.63
N PRO A 144 -3.48 -16.35 -1.69
CA PRO A 144 -4.69 -15.67 -1.26
C PRO A 144 -4.36 -14.33 -0.57
N TYR A 145 -5.15 -13.31 -0.86
CA TYR A 145 -5.14 -12.06 -0.11
C TYR A 145 -6.08 -12.21 1.09
N ALA A 146 -5.52 -12.52 2.24
CA ALA A 146 -6.26 -12.89 3.43
C ALA A 146 -5.77 -12.16 4.68
N GLU A 147 -6.59 -12.21 5.76
CA GLU A 147 -6.22 -11.68 7.08
C GLU A 147 -5.06 -12.48 7.69
N VAL A 148 -4.05 -11.76 8.18
CA VAL A 148 -2.93 -12.35 8.93
C VAL A 148 -3.08 -11.97 10.39
N ARG A 149 -3.44 -12.95 11.23
CA ARG A 149 -3.68 -12.77 12.67
C ARG A 149 -2.45 -13.07 13.51
N ASP A 150 -1.61 -13.99 13.04
CA ASP A 150 -0.37 -14.39 13.72
C ASP A 150 0.76 -13.43 13.32
N ILE A 151 0.98 -12.42 14.16
CA ILE A 151 2.03 -11.40 13.94
C ILE A 151 3.44 -12.00 14.07
N PRO A 152 3.75 -12.86 15.04
CA PRO A 152 5.02 -13.60 15.09
C PRO A 152 5.30 -14.39 13.80
N ALA A 153 4.32 -15.13 13.28
CA ALA A 153 4.47 -15.85 12.01
C ALA A 153 4.70 -14.90 10.83
N LEU A 154 4.01 -13.75 10.79
CA LEU A 154 4.23 -12.72 9.79
C LEU A 154 5.66 -12.18 9.84
N GLN A 155 6.14 -11.84 11.03
CA GLN A 155 7.52 -11.36 11.22
C GLN A 155 8.53 -12.38 10.72
N PHE A 156 8.39 -13.63 11.14
CA PHE A 156 9.26 -14.72 10.71
C PHE A 156 9.24 -14.88 9.18
N THR A 157 8.07 -14.85 8.56
CA THR A 157 7.94 -14.96 7.09
C THR A 157 8.67 -13.82 6.36
N ILE A 158 8.53 -12.59 6.82
CA ILE A 158 9.22 -11.43 6.20
C ILE A 158 10.72 -11.50 6.44
N GLU A 159 11.18 -11.99 7.59
CA GLU A 159 12.60 -12.24 7.86
C GLU A 159 13.16 -13.31 6.93
N GLN A 160 12.42 -14.39 6.63
CA GLN A 160 12.84 -15.40 5.65
C GLN A 160 13.00 -14.79 4.25
N TYR A 161 12.07 -13.96 3.77
CA TYR A 161 12.23 -13.24 2.51
C TYR A 161 13.50 -12.37 2.48
N LEU A 162 13.86 -11.75 3.61
CA LEU A 162 15.12 -10.99 3.69
C LEU A 162 16.35 -11.89 3.60
N VAL A 163 16.31 -13.06 4.25
CA VAL A 163 17.39 -14.06 4.17
C VAL A 163 17.54 -14.55 2.73
N ASP A 164 16.45 -14.92 2.07
CA ASP A 164 16.45 -15.41 0.69
C ASP A 164 16.97 -14.33 -0.29
N PHE A 165 16.51 -13.09 -0.14
CA PHE A 165 17.05 -11.96 -0.90
C PHE A 165 18.55 -11.80 -0.69
N ASN A 166 19.03 -11.86 0.53
CA ASN A 166 20.45 -11.68 0.85
C ASN A 166 21.32 -12.82 0.33
N ALA A 167 20.78 -14.04 0.21
CA ALA A 167 21.50 -15.18 -0.36
C ALA A 167 21.81 -15.02 -1.86
N VAL A 168 20.97 -14.28 -2.59
CA VAL A 168 21.11 -14.10 -4.04
C VAL A 168 21.67 -12.71 -4.40
N SER A 169 21.48 -11.72 -3.54
CA SER A 169 21.82 -10.32 -3.82
C SER A 169 23.32 -10.04 -3.74
N ARG A 170 23.84 -9.29 -4.73
CA ARG A 170 25.21 -8.75 -4.68
C ARG A 170 25.37 -7.60 -3.65
N LYS A 171 24.26 -7.04 -3.17
CA LYS A 171 24.20 -5.96 -2.18
C LYS A 171 23.24 -6.40 -1.07
N PRO A 172 23.68 -7.24 -0.13
CA PRO A 172 22.84 -7.71 0.96
C PRO A 172 22.40 -6.51 1.83
N MET A 173 21.22 -6.65 2.43
CA MET A 173 20.63 -5.64 3.32
C MET A 173 20.66 -6.15 4.75
N ASP A 174 21.21 -5.34 5.67
CA ASP A 174 21.12 -5.59 7.11
C ASP A 174 19.93 -4.79 7.67
N LEU A 175 18.78 -5.46 7.79
CA LEU A 175 17.53 -4.86 8.25
C LEU A 175 16.99 -5.62 9.45
N VAL A 176 16.64 -4.89 10.49
CA VAL A 176 15.90 -5.44 11.64
C VAL A 176 14.41 -5.31 11.36
N MET A 177 13.69 -6.45 11.36
CA MET A 177 12.26 -6.48 11.13
C MET A 177 11.48 -6.21 12.42
N PHE A 178 11.38 -4.94 12.80
CA PHE A 178 10.48 -4.50 13.87
C PHE A 178 9.09 -4.16 13.29
N MET A 179 8.07 -4.09 14.14
CA MET A 179 6.67 -3.94 13.72
C MET A 179 6.44 -2.83 12.69
N PHE A 180 7.06 -1.66 12.87
CA PHE A 180 6.93 -0.55 11.92
C PHE A 180 7.49 -0.85 10.53
N ALA A 181 8.61 -1.61 10.45
CA ALA A 181 9.16 -2.05 9.16
C ALA A 181 8.19 -3.03 8.47
N ILE A 182 7.63 -3.98 9.22
CA ILE A 182 6.64 -4.96 8.74
C ILE A 182 5.39 -4.24 8.20
N GLU A 183 4.88 -3.23 8.91
CA GLU A 183 3.77 -2.41 8.44
C GLU A 183 4.08 -1.76 7.07
N HIS A 184 5.28 -1.23 6.90
CA HIS A 184 5.67 -0.59 5.63
C HIS A 184 5.83 -1.61 4.50
N VAL A 185 6.44 -2.76 4.76
CA VAL A 185 6.49 -3.86 3.77
C VAL A 185 5.08 -4.25 3.35
N SER A 186 4.18 -4.47 4.31
CA SER A 186 2.79 -4.84 4.06
C SER A 186 2.04 -3.79 3.22
N ARG A 187 2.19 -2.50 3.56
CA ARG A 187 1.57 -1.38 2.83
C ARG A 187 2.06 -1.30 1.38
N ILE A 188 3.38 -1.44 1.17
CA ILE A 188 3.95 -1.40 -0.17
C ILE A 188 3.51 -2.64 -0.96
N SER A 189 3.55 -3.84 -0.37
CA SER A 189 3.08 -5.09 -1.00
C SER A 189 1.62 -4.97 -1.45
N ARG A 190 0.75 -4.35 -0.62
CA ARG A 190 -0.63 -4.05 -1.03
C ARG A 190 -0.69 -3.13 -2.25
N VAL A 191 0.10 -2.04 -2.26
CA VAL A 191 0.14 -1.12 -3.42
C VAL A 191 0.61 -1.85 -4.68
N LEU A 192 1.62 -2.70 -4.58
CA LEU A 192 2.12 -3.51 -5.70
C LEU A 192 1.05 -4.46 -6.25
N LYS A 193 0.16 -4.97 -5.39
CA LYS A 193 -0.94 -5.87 -5.77
C LYS A 193 -2.10 -5.12 -6.43
N MET A 194 -2.25 -3.82 -6.17
CA MET A 194 -3.34 -3.02 -6.73
C MET A 194 -3.16 -2.79 -8.23
N PRO A 195 -4.21 -2.91 -9.05
CA PRO A 195 -4.15 -2.56 -10.46
C PRO A 195 -3.74 -1.11 -10.68
N GLY A 196 -2.61 -0.87 -11.36
CA GLY A 196 -2.06 0.46 -11.57
C GLY A 196 -1.56 1.14 -10.29
N GLY A 197 -1.24 0.36 -9.27
CA GLY A 197 -0.75 0.88 -8.00
C GLY A 197 0.62 1.51 -8.15
N ASN A 198 0.74 2.78 -7.73
CA ASN A 198 2.01 3.50 -7.65
C ASN A 198 2.15 4.06 -6.24
N ALA A 199 3.37 4.22 -5.75
CA ALA A 199 3.61 4.71 -4.40
C ALA A 199 4.61 5.88 -4.38
N LEU A 200 4.30 6.90 -3.60
CA LEU A 200 5.23 7.94 -3.19
C LEU A 200 5.54 7.77 -1.70
N LEU A 201 6.79 7.49 -1.39
CA LEU A 201 7.27 7.31 -0.02
C LEU A 201 7.99 8.59 0.43
N VAL A 202 7.38 9.30 1.36
CA VAL A 202 7.92 10.55 1.91
C VAL A 202 8.41 10.32 3.33
N GLY A 203 9.58 10.85 3.68
CA GLY A 203 10.14 10.74 5.03
C GLY A 203 11.57 11.26 5.14
N VAL A 204 12.14 11.18 6.32
CA VAL A 204 13.50 11.65 6.61
C VAL A 204 14.55 10.78 5.90
N GLY A 205 15.68 11.36 5.51
CA GLY A 205 16.80 10.64 4.95
C GLY A 205 17.27 9.50 5.88
N GLY A 206 17.63 8.35 5.32
CA GLY A 206 18.07 7.19 6.10
C GLY A 206 16.96 6.35 6.76
N SER A 207 15.68 6.65 6.53
CA SER A 207 14.54 5.91 7.14
C SER A 207 14.25 4.54 6.50
N GLY A 208 15.14 4.00 5.69
CA GLY A 208 15.00 2.65 5.14
C GLY A 208 13.99 2.48 4.01
N ARG A 209 13.35 3.56 3.51
CA ARG A 209 12.31 3.50 2.47
C ARG A 209 12.71 2.69 1.24
N GLN A 210 13.93 2.88 0.74
CA GLN A 210 14.43 2.12 -0.41
C GLN A 210 14.57 0.63 -0.09
N SER A 211 15.15 0.31 1.06
CA SER A 211 15.37 -1.08 1.49
C SER A 211 14.04 -1.82 1.70
N VAL A 212 13.06 -1.16 2.34
CA VAL A 212 11.71 -1.71 2.52
C VAL A 212 11.00 -1.90 1.18
N SER A 213 11.18 -0.96 0.22
CA SER A 213 10.61 -1.10 -1.13
C SER A 213 11.23 -2.26 -1.91
N ILE A 214 12.53 -2.47 -1.78
CA ILE A 214 13.23 -3.59 -2.39
C ILE A 214 12.70 -4.91 -1.82
N LEU A 215 12.62 -5.00 -0.49
CA LEU A 215 12.09 -6.20 0.18
C LEU A 215 10.63 -6.47 -0.19
N ALA A 216 9.79 -5.43 -0.23
CA ALA A 216 8.39 -5.58 -0.64
C ALA A 216 8.25 -6.05 -2.10
N THR A 217 9.19 -5.65 -2.98
CA THR A 217 9.24 -6.12 -4.38
C THR A 217 9.58 -7.60 -4.44
N GLU A 218 10.52 -8.06 -3.63
CA GLU A 218 10.87 -9.48 -3.49
C GLU A 218 9.71 -10.30 -2.96
N VAL A 219 9.09 -9.85 -1.87
CA VAL A 219 7.87 -10.46 -1.29
C VAL A 219 6.74 -10.58 -2.32
N ALA A 220 6.60 -9.58 -3.21
CA ALA A 220 5.62 -9.64 -4.30
C ALA A 220 6.02 -10.64 -5.42
N GLY A 221 7.29 -11.03 -5.51
CA GLY A 221 7.84 -11.83 -6.60
C GLY A 221 8.02 -11.04 -7.90
N TYR A 222 8.18 -9.72 -7.82
CA TYR A 222 8.28 -8.81 -8.97
C TYR A 222 9.75 -8.50 -9.31
N LYS A 223 10.00 -8.11 -10.56
CA LYS A 223 11.34 -7.70 -11.01
C LYS A 223 11.62 -6.26 -10.58
N LEU A 224 12.68 -6.04 -9.82
CA LEU A 224 13.12 -4.69 -9.45
C LEU A 224 13.95 -4.07 -10.59
N ASN A 225 13.59 -2.86 -11.00
CA ASN A 225 14.37 -2.04 -11.90
C ASN A 225 14.80 -0.75 -11.17
N ARG A 226 16.09 -0.44 -11.23
CA ARG A 226 16.69 0.77 -10.66
C ARG A 226 17.70 1.35 -11.65
N ILE A 227 17.62 2.63 -11.90
CA ILE A 227 18.57 3.33 -12.75
C ILE A 227 19.75 3.80 -11.90
N GLU A 228 20.97 3.47 -12.30
CA GLU A 228 22.20 3.96 -11.67
C GLU A 228 22.72 5.19 -12.42
N ILE A 229 22.61 6.35 -11.80
CA ILE A 229 22.99 7.63 -12.40
C ILE A 229 24.46 7.92 -12.17
N SER A 230 25.28 7.84 -13.21
CA SER A 230 26.69 8.21 -13.23
C SER A 230 26.90 9.74 -13.34
N LYS A 231 28.14 10.22 -13.17
CA LYS A 231 28.46 11.67 -13.32
C LYS A 231 28.11 12.20 -14.71
N ASN A 232 28.33 11.41 -15.75
CA ASN A 232 28.15 11.81 -17.16
C ASN A 232 26.77 11.37 -17.71
N TYR A 233 25.84 10.95 -16.85
CA TYR A 233 24.52 10.49 -17.25
C TYR A 233 23.72 11.62 -17.90
N SER A 234 23.28 11.40 -19.13
CA SER A 234 22.62 12.38 -20.00
C SER A 234 21.14 12.04 -20.23
N MET A 235 20.41 12.94 -20.91
CA MET A 235 19.04 12.68 -21.36
C MET A 235 18.94 11.52 -22.37
N VAL A 236 20.01 11.24 -23.10
CA VAL A 236 20.04 10.11 -24.04
C VAL A 236 20.05 8.79 -23.25
N ASP A 237 20.92 8.70 -22.25
CA ASP A 237 21.00 7.51 -21.37
C ASP A 237 19.68 7.28 -20.63
N TRP A 238 19.09 8.36 -20.11
CA TRP A 238 17.77 8.31 -19.46
C TRP A 238 16.68 7.72 -20.37
N ARG A 239 16.62 8.20 -21.61
CA ARG A 239 15.63 7.71 -22.57
C ARG A 239 15.84 6.24 -22.95
N GLU A 240 17.09 5.80 -23.06
CA GLU A 240 17.40 4.39 -23.34
C GLU A 240 17.03 3.50 -22.13
N ASP A 241 17.32 3.94 -20.90
CA ASP A 241 16.91 3.22 -19.70
C ASP A 241 15.38 3.15 -19.56
N MET A 242 14.65 4.24 -19.86
CA MET A 242 13.20 4.24 -19.88
C MET A 242 12.62 3.32 -20.96
N LYS A 243 13.23 3.26 -22.15
CA LYS A 243 12.84 2.31 -23.18
C LYS A 243 13.09 0.86 -22.76
N ALA A 244 14.22 0.58 -22.10
CA ALA A 244 14.52 -0.73 -21.56
C ALA A 244 13.51 -1.16 -20.49
N LEU A 245 13.19 -0.25 -19.55
CA LEU A 245 12.15 -0.45 -18.54
C LEU A 245 10.79 -0.80 -19.16
N LEU A 246 10.36 -0.05 -20.17
CA LEU A 246 9.08 -0.25 -20.84
C LEU A 246 9.06 -1.57 -21.65
N ARG A 247 10.16 -1.95 -22.26
CA ARG A 247 10.30 -3.25 -22.96
C ARG A 247 10.21 -4.39 -21.92
N ASP A 248 10.98 -4.31 -20.84
CA ASP A 248 10.96 -5.30 -19.77
C ASP A 248 9.55 -5.49 -19.21
N ALA A 249 8.83 -4.39 -18.95
CA ALA A 249 7.47 -4.44 -18.45
C ALA A 249 6.47 -5.01 -19.47
N GLY A 250 6.68 -4.75 -20.78
CA GLY A 250 5.76 -5.19 -21.83
C GLY A 250 5.98 -6.63 -22.30
N THR A 251 7.21 -7.14 -22.21
CA THR A 251 7.60 -8.46 -22.73
C THR A 251 7.97 -9.45 -21.64
N GLY A 252 8.19 -8.99 -20.41
CA GLY A 252 8.61 -9.82 -19.28
C GLY A 252 7.47 -10.69 -18.75
N GLU A 253 7.81 -11.86 -18.20
CA GLU A 253 6.88 -12.78 -17.54
C GLU A 253 6.44 -12.26 -16.17
N LYS A 254 7.32 -11.54 -15.46
CA LYS A 254 7.05 -10.97 -14.13
C LYS A 254 6.77 -9.47 -14.22
N PRO A 255 5.85 -8.95 -13.41
CA PRO A 255 5.65 -7.50 -13.30
C PRO A 255 6.93 -6.79 -12.86
N VAL A 256 7.12 -5.54 -13.33
CA VAL A 256 8.33 -4.77 -13.08
C VAL A 256 8.02 -3.63 -12.12
N VAL A 257 8.83 -3.48 -11.08
CA VAL A 257 8.80 -2.34 -10.15
C VAL A 257 9.94 -1.40 -10.49
N PHE A 258 9.62 -0.18 -10.83
CA PHE A 258 10.59 0.90 -11.05
C PHE A 258 10.77 1.72 -9.77
N LEU A 259 11.91 1.57 -9.12
CA LEU A 259 12.25 2.31 -7.91
C LEU A 259 13.10 3.53 -8.27
N PHE A 260 12.54 4.72 -8.02
CA PHE A 260 13.19 6.00 -8.30
C PHE A 260 13.27 6.86 -7.04
N SER A 261 14.40 7.55 -6.84
CA SER A 261 14.62 8.40 -5.66
C SER A 261 14.89 9.85 -6.06
N ASP A 262 14.58 10.79 -5.17
CA ASP A 262 14.86 12.21 -5.34
C ASP A 262 16.34 12.51 -5.60
N THR A 263 17.25 11.71 -5.03
CA THR A 263 18.70 11.82 -5.26
C THR A 263 19.11 11.52 -6.70
N GLN A 264 18.24 10.88 -7.47
CA GLN A 264 18.45 10.55 -8.88
C GLN A 264 17.95 11.65 -9.83
N ILE A 265 17.27 12.69 -9.33
CA ILE A 265 16.78 13.80 -10.14
C ILE A 265 17.94 14.74 -10.46
N LYS A 266 18.58 14.57 -11.63
CA LYS A 266 19.60 15.51 -12.13
C LYS A 266 19.00 16.63 -12.96
N ILE A 267 17.96 16.31 -13.73
CA ILE A 267 17.34 17.20 -14.70
C ILE A 267 15.83 17.18 -14.44
N PRO A 268 15.14 18.34 -14.42
CA PRO A 268 13.68 18.41 -14.19
C PRO A 268 12.85 17.55 -15.16
N SER A 269 13.32 17.38 -16.40
CA SER A 269 12.62 16.55 -17.41
C SER A 269 12.48 15.07 -17.00
N PHE A 270 13.31 14.55 -16.09
CA PHE A 270 13.13 13.19 -15.57
C PHE A 270 11.80 13.05 -14.82
N VAL A 271 11.44 14.08 -14.04
CA VAL A 271 10.16 14.11 -13.31
C VAL A 271 8.98 14.24 -14.27
N GLU A 272 9.14 15.01 -15.36
CA GLU A 272 8.12 15.15 -16.41
C GLU A 272 7.86 13.82 -17.11
N ASP A 273 8.90 13.08 -17.45
CA ASP A 273 8.80 11.77 -18.08
C ASP A 273 8.15 10.73 -17.14
N ILE A 274 8.48 10.74 -15.83
CA ILE A 274 7.82 9.91 -14.83
C ILE A 274 6.34 10.29 -14.70
N ASN A 275 6.03 11.58 -14.62
CA ASN A 275 4.65 12.06 -14.56
C ASN A 275 3.85 11.64 -15.81
N ASN A 276 4.46 11.70 -16.99
CA ASN A 276 3.85 11.22 -18.22
C ASN A 276 3.62 9.70 -18.16
N LEU A 277 4.58 8.94 -17.65
CA LEU A 277 4.43 7.50 -17.45
C LEU A 277 3.23 7.18 -16.55
N LEU A 278 3.09 7.87 -15.43
CA LEU A 278 1.98 7.70 -14.49
C LEU A 278 0.62 8.05 -15.12
N ASN A 279 0.54 9.19 -15.82
CA ASN A 279 -0.71 9.70 -16.41
C ASN A 279 -1.10 8.98 -17.71
N PHE A 280 -0.15 8.51 -18.51
CA PHE A 280 -0.43 7.81 -19.76
C PHE A 280 -1.26 6.54 -19.52
N PHE A 281 -0.99 5.86 -18.43
CA PHE A 281 -1.70 4.64 -18.08
C PHE A 281 -3.09 4.88 -17.45
N GLU A 282 -3.38 6.08 -16.95
CA GLU A 282 -4.72 6.42 -16.47
C GLU A 282 -5.72 6.63 -17.63
N ARG A 283 -5.27 7.04 -18.81
CA ARG A 283 -6.12 7.39 -19.96
C ARG A 283 -6.62 6.21 -20.80
N GLY A 284 -6.50 4.98 -20.28
CA GLY A 284 -7.24 3.83 -20.79
C GLY A 284 -7.18 3.64 -22.30
N THR A 285 -5.98 3.51 -22.89
CA THR A 285 -5.88 2.97 -24.26
C THR A 285 -6.33 1.52 -24.23
N LYS A 286 -7.47 1.24 -24.86
CA LYS A 286 -8.09 -0.09 -25.04
C LYS A 286 -7.26 -1.02 -25.94
N THR A 287 -5.97 -1.05 -25.80
CA THR A 287 -5.11 -2.04 -26.45
C THR A 287 -4.89 -3.20 -25.48
N PRO A 288 -5.50 -4.36 -25.72
CA PRO A 288 -5.50 -5.50 -24.79
C PRO A 288 -4.11 -6.03 -24.44
N CYS A 289 -3.10 -5.75 -25.25
CA CYS A 289 -1.76 -6.31 -25.10
C CYS A 289 -0.84 -5.55 -24.14
N ILE A 290 -1.17 -4.29 -23.74
CA ILE A 290 -0.32 -3.47 -22.86
C ILE A 290 -0.91 -3.39 -21.45
N ALA A 291 -2.13 -3.88 -21.23
CA ALA A 291 -2.86 -3.70 -19.98
C ALA A 291 -2.39 -4.62 -18.83
N SER A 292 -1.69 -5.71 -19.10
CA SER A 292 -1.37 -6.74 -18.10
C SER A 292 -0.01 -6.56 -17.40
N ASN A 293 0.99 -5.93 -18.04
CA ASN A 293 2.33 -5.79 -17.48
C ASN A 293 2.79 -4.32 -17.53
N ARG A 294 2.35 -3.52 -16.56
CA ARG A 294 2.78 -2.12 -16.40
C ARG A 294 3.92 -2.04 -15.41
N PRO A 295 4.94 -1.18 -15.63
CA PRO A 295 5.88 -0.88 -14.57
C PRO A 295 5.15 -0.16 -13.42
N ILE A 296 5.29 -0.67 -12.21
CA ILE A 296 4.78 -0.04 -11.00
C ILE A 296 5.85 0.94 -10.53
N CYS A 297 5.51 2.22 -10.41
CA CYS A 297 6.46 3.23 -9.99
C CYS A 297 6.42 3.42 -8.47
N ILE A 298 7.59 3.26 -7.81
CA ILE A 298 7.78 3.64 -6.42
C ILE A 298 8.78 4.80 -6.40
N THR A 299 8.32 5.97 -5.95
CA THR A 299 9.17 7.14 -5.80
C THR A 299 9.44 7.40 -4.32
N THR A 300 10.71 7.62 -3.95
CA THR A 300 11.10 8.00 -2.60
C THR A 300 11.58 9.45 -2.58
N CYS A 301 11.05 10.26 -1.66
CA CYS A 301 11.41 11.66 -1.50
C CYS A 301 11.85 11.94 -0.07
N ASN A 302 12.97 12.67 0.08
CA ASN A 302 13.45 13.15 1.37
C ASN A 302 12.78 14.48 1.68
N HIS A 303 11.95 14.51 2.73
CA HIS A 303 11.34 15.74 3.21
C HIS A 303 11.71 15.95 4.69
N THR A 304 12.44 17.01 4.97
CA THR A 304 12.95 17.30 6.31
C THR A 304 11.89 17.83 7.30
N GLY A 305 10.70 18.16 6.79
CA GLY A 305 9.61 18.73 7.61
C GLY A 305 8.47 17.76 7.92
N CYS A 306 8.52 16.51 7.48
CA CYS A 306 7.48 15.53 7.78
C CYS A 306 7.95 14.62 8.93
N PRO A 307 7.33 14.69 10.13
CA PRO A 307 7.75 13.90 11.29
C PRO A 307 7.44 12.40 11.13
N TYR A 308 6.70 12.00 10.09
CA TYR A 308 6.30 10.62 9.87
C TYR A 308 6.58 10.18 8.43
N ASN A 309 7.01 8.92 8.29
CA ASN A 309 7.08 8.27 6.99
C ASN A 309 5.64 8.04 6.50
N SER A 310 5.23 8.74 5.45
CA SER A 310 3.93 8.52 4.82
C SER A 310 4.09 7.80 3.48
N ILE A 311 3.21 6.84 3.25
CA ILE A 311 3.06 6.17 1.96
C ILE A 311 1.80 6.74 1.31
N ILE A 312 1.98 7.49 0.23
CA ILE A 312 0.87 8.01 -0.56
C ILE A 312 0.79 7.10 -1.79
N SER A 313 -0.29 6.34 -1.90
CA SER A 313 -0.60 5.58 -3.12
C SER A 313 -1.31 6.48 -4.13
N TYR A 314 -0.82 6.51 -5.35
CA TYR A 314 -1.42 7.22 -6.48
C TYR A 314 -2.11 6.25 -7.42
#